data_eac22d0a1624a7678d199cdf2339641c
#
_entry.id   eac22d0a1624a7678d199cdf2339641c
#
_cell.length_a   1.000
_cell.length_b   1.000
_cell.length_c   1.000
_cell.angle_alpha   90.00
_cell.angle_beta   90.00
_cell.angle_gamma   90.00
#
_symmetry.space_group_name_H-M   'P 1'
#
loop_
_entity.id
_entity.type
_entity.pdbx_description
1 polymer ?
#
loop_
_entity_poly.entity_id
_entity_poly.type
_entity_poly.pdbx_seq_one_letter_code
_entity_poly.pdbx_strand_id
1 'polypeptide(L)'
;MSNLKKIEGGVTTPQGFTAGAVYTAIKKRENKKPDVAVLYSDLPCSCAACFTTNKFCAAPVILDREILKKGKARAVVINSGNANAATGKQGIEDARTVEREAEKLLGLGEDEVFVCSTGVIGQRLPVDKVLQGIREIIPAKLAKENGSEAAYAIMTTDTVRKECAYELQLSTGTVKIGAMAKGSGMIHPNMATMLVYVTTDAKADPADLQKMLSAAVDKSFNMCTVDGDTSTNDSIFLLANGASGVEIKTEEDKKAMADLVLAICTDMARRVASDGEGATHLIEVEAYG
;
A
#
# COMPACT_ATOMS: atom_id res chain seq x y z
N MET A 1 -11.24 -27.31 -4.00
CA MET A 1 -11.91 -26.00 -4.17
C MET A 1 -11.35 -25.09 -3.10
N SER A 2 -10.94 -23.91 -3.44
CA SER A 2 -10.21 -23.02 -2.55
C SER A 2 -11.07 -22.63 -1.33
N ASN A 3 -10.55 -22.85 -0.12
CA ASN A 3 -11.11 -22.38 1.15
C ASN A 3 -11.02 -20.85 1.26
N LEU A 4 -11.03 -20.17 0.12
CA LEU A 4 -10.91 -18.71 -0.04
C LEU A 4 -12.30 -18.08 -0.02
N LYS A 5 -12.52 -17.15 0.87
CA LYS A 5 -13.79 -16.44 1.02
C LYS A 5 -13.56 -14.92 1.02
N LYS A 6 -14.24 -14.21 0.11
CA LYS A 6 -14.30 -12.75 0.15
C LYS A 6 -15.15 -12.30 1.34
N ILE A 7 -14.66 -11.33 2.11
CA ILE A 7 -15.34 -10.77 3.29
C ILE A 7 -15.38 -9.24 3.18
N GLU A 8 -16.23 -8.60 3.98
CA GLU A 8 -16.23 -7.15 4.10
C GLU A 8 -14.97 -6.66 4.81
N GLY A 9 -14.45 -5.52 4.36
CA GLY A 9 -13.31 -4.86 4.98
C GLY A 9 -12.26 -4.38 4.00
N GLY A 10 -11.12 -4.01 4.55
CA GLY A 10 -9.96 -3.44 3.84
C GLY A 10 -8.67 -3.71 4.61
N VAL A 11 -7.72 -2.80 4.51
CA VAL A 11 -6.35 -2.93 5.01
C VAL A 11 -6.22 -3.18 6.52
N THR A 12 -7.23 -2.86 7.32
CA THR A 12 -7.26 -3.09 8.77
C THR A 12 -8.05 -4.34 9.20
N THR A 13 -8.53 -5.13 8.23
CA THR A 13 -9.30 -6.36 8.52
C THR A 13 -8.47 -7.45 9.21
N PRO A 14 -7.20 -7.71 8.81
CA PRO A 14 -6.34 -8.62 9.54
C PRO A 14 -6.06 -8.13 10.97
N GLN A 15 -5.82 -9.05 11.89
CA GLN A 15 -5.56 -8.73 13.29
C GLN A 15 -4.29 -7.91 13.46
N GLY A 16 -4.29 -6.98 14.43
CA GLY A 16 -3.13 -6.18 14.79
C GLY A 16 -2.79 -5.06 13.82
N PHE A 17 -3.65 -4.75 12.84
CA PHE A 17 -3.51 -3.59 11.96
C PHE A 17 -4.53 -2.51 12.32
N THR A 18 -4.05 -1.27 12.40
CA THR A 18 -4.82 -0.06 12.62
C THR A 18 -4.44 1.00 11.59
N ALA A 19 -5.30 1.96 11.35
CA ALA A 19 -5.03 3.08 10.47
C ALA A 19 -5.65 4.36 11.01
N GLY A 20 -5.22 5.49 10.49
CA GLY A 20 -5.81 6.79 10.77
C GLY A 20 -5.51 7.77 9.66
N ALA A 21 -6.32 8.81 9.53
CA ALA A 21 -6.11 9.85 8.53
C ALA A 21 -6.56 11.23 9.02
N VAL A 22 -5.97 12.29 8.44
CA VAL A 22 -6.33 13.68 8.73
C VAL A 22 -6.15 14.57 7.51
N TYR A 23 -6.80 15.72 7.52
CA TYR A 23 -6.61 16.79 6.55
C TYR A 23 -5.62 17.83 7.08
N THR A 24 -4.51 18.02 6.37
CA THR A 24 -3.48 19.02 6.70
C THR A 24 -3.29 20.08 5.62
N ALA A 25 -4.12 20.03 4.57
CA ALA A 25 -4.06 20.95 3.43
C ALA A 25 -2.72 20.88 2.67
N ILE A 26 -2.17 19.69 2.44
CA ILE A 26 -1.04 19.48 1.51
C ILE A 26 -1.44 20.04 0.15
N LYS A 27 -2.62 19.67 -0.33
CA LYS A 27 -3.32 20.36 -1.41
C LYS A 27 -4.60 20.97 -0.84
N LYS A 28 -4.75 22.30 -0.93
CA LYS A 28 -5.98 22.96 -0.48
C LYS A 28 -7.19 22.40 -1.24
N ARG A 29 -8.19 21.92 -0.51
CA ARG A 29 -9.45 21.39 -1.03
C ARG A 29 -10.60 21.94 -0.21
N GLU A 30 -11.70 22.35 -0.87
CA GLU A 30 -12.91 22.88 -0.21
C GLU A 30 -13.55 21.86 0.72
N ASN A 31 -13.60 20.58 0.29
CA ASN A 31 -14.21 19.48 1.05
C ASN A 31 -13.33 18.96 2.21
N LYS A 32 -12.16 19.55 2.46
CA LYS A 32 -11.21 19.15 3.52
C LYS A 32 -10.99 17.63 3.58
N LYS A 33 -10.94 16.98 2.40
CA LYS A 33 -10.62 15.55 2.31
C LYS A 33 -9.28 15.26 3.00
N PRO A 34 -9.17 14.23 3.87
CA PRO A 34 -7.91 13.81 4.46
C PRO A 34 -6.82 13.65 3.40
N ASP A 35 -5.58 14.04 3.73
CA ASP A 35 -4.45 14.00 2.81
C ASP A 35 -3.15 13.46 3.44
N VAL A 36 -3.18 13.09 4.72
CA VAL A 36 -2.18 12.29 5.42
C VAL A 36 -2.86 11.09 6.03
N ALA A 37 -2.27 9.91 5.84
CA ALA A 37 -2.69 8.66 6.46
C ALA A 37 -1.51 7.92 7.09
N VAL A 38 -1.79 7.13 8.11
CA VAL A 38 -0.84 6.19 8.72
C VAL A 38 -1.51 4.83 8.79
N LEU A 39 -0.81 3.80 8.30
CA LEU A 39 -1.12 2.39 8.52
C LEU A 39 -0.10 1.85 9.52
N TYR A 40 -0.55 1.17 10.56
CA TYR A 40 0.32 0.68 11.63
C TYR A 40 -0.01 -0.76 12.01
N SER A 41 1.02 -1.50 12.40
CA SER A 41 0.92 -2.85 12.96
C SER A 41 1.42 -2.90 14.39
N ASP A 42 0.63 -3.50 15.28
CA ASP A 42 1.00 -3.74 16.68
C ASP A 42 2.21 -4.67 16.83
N LEU A 43 2.46 -5.50 15.82
CA LEU A 43 3.58 -6.45 15.78
C LEU A 43 4.51 -6.16 14.60
N PRO A 44 5.80 -6.52 14.70
CA PRO A 44 6.72 -6.45 13.56
C PRO A 44 6.20 -7.28 12.38
N CYS A 45 6.22 -6.71 11.18
CA CYS A 45 5.82 -7.40 9.97
C CYS A 45 7.02 -7.95 9.21
N SER A 46 6.90 -9.16 8.66
CA SER A 46 7.65 -9.55 7.49
C SER A 46 7.13 -8.74 6.30
N CYS A 47 8.03 -8.18 5.49
CA CYS A 47 7.64 -7.25 4.42
C CYS A 47 8.11 -7.74 3.05
N ALA A 48 7.26 -7.55 2.06
CA ALA A 48 7.59 -7.62 0.66
C ALA A 48 7.07 -6.37 -0.05
N ALA A 49 7.74 -5.93 -1.13
CA ALA A 49 7.27 -4.81 -1.93
C ALA A 49 7.71 -4.93 -3.40
N CYS A 50 6.90 -4.33 -4.28
CA CYS A 50 7.26 -4.06 -5.66
C CYS A 50 7.19 -2.55 -5.89
N PHE A 51 8.14 -2.02 -6.67
CA PHE A 51 8.27 -0.58 -6.93
C PHE A 51 8.35 -0.30 -8.41
N THR A 52 7.99 0.91 -8.80
CA THR A 52 8.09 1.40 -10.17
C THR A 52 9.46 1.08 -10.81
N THR A 53 9.44 0.72 -12.08
CA THR A 53 10.64 0.54 -12.89
C THR A 53 11.12 1.84 -13.55
N ASN A 54 10.40 2.95 -13.34
CA ASN A 54 10.76 4.25 -13.85
C ASN A 54 12.15 4.66 -13.32
N LYS A 55 13.07 4.99 -14.22
CA LYS A 55 14.43 5.44 -13.87
C LYS A 55 14.43 6.77 -13.13
N PHE A 56 13.37 7.55 -13.27
CA PHE A 56 13.14 8.82 -12.58
C PHE A 56 12.19 8.60 -11.40
N CYS A 57 12.50 7.63 -10.53
CA CYS A 57 11.66 7.32 -9.37
C CYS A 57 11.70 8.44 -8.31
N ALA A 58 10.60 8.57 -7.60
CA ALA A 58 10.40 9.55 -6.54
C ALA A 58 11.29 9.28 -5.31
N ALA A 59 11.54 10.31 -4.51
CA ALA A 59 12.34 10.21 -3.30
C ALA A 59 11.84 9.16 -2.29
N PRO A 60 10.51 9.01 -2.02
CA PRO A 60 9.99 7.94 -1.19
C PRO A 60 10.36 6.54 -1.68
N VAL A 61 10.28 6.30 -3.00
CA VAL A 61 10.64 4.99 -3.59
C VAL A 61 12.10 4.64 -3.37
N ILE A 62 12.99 5.64 -3.46
CA ILE A 62 14.43 5.45 -3.19
C ILE A 62 14.63 5.03 -1.73
N LEU A 63 14.00 5.75 -0.79
CA LEU A 63 14.04 5.47 0.63
C LEU A 63 13.47 4.08 0.96
N ASP A 64 12.27 3.78 0.47
CA ASP A 64 11.56 2.55 0.79
C ASP A 64 12.27 1.29 0.27
N ARG A 65 13.00 1.40 -0.85
CA ARG A 65 13.90 0.33 -1.32
C ARG A 65 15.04 0.03 -0.36
N GLU A 66 15.54 1.03 0.37
CA GLU A 66 16.57 0.83 1.39
C GLU A 66 15.98 0.17 2.64
N ILE A 67 14.84 0.66 3.11
CA ILE A 67 14.10 0.11 4.27
C ILE A 67 13.75 -1.37 4.02
N LEU A 68 13.25 -1.69 2.82
CA LEU A 68 12.85 -3.04 2.47
C LEU A 68 14.01 -4.08 2.60
N LYS A 69 15.27 -3.65 2.44
CA LYS A 69 16.42 -4.55 2.62
C LYS A 69 16.51 -5.17 4.02
N LYS A 70 15.93 -4.52 5.02
CA LYS A 70 15.82 -5.07 6.39
C LYS A 70 14.72 -6.14 6.51
N GLY A 71 13.79 -6.21 5.55
CA GLY A 71 12.71 -7.19 5.51
C GLY A 71 11.68 -7.05 6.63
N LYS A 72 11.73 -5.95 7.39
CA LYS A 72 10.86 -5.69 8.55
C LYS A 72 10.41 -4.23 8.54
N ALA A 73 9.14 -4.00 8.82
CA ALA A 73 8.58 -2.68 9.11
C ALA A 73 7.34 -2.84 9.97
N ARG A 74 6.84 -1.73 10.52
CA ARG A 74 5.64 -1.72 11.35
C ARG A 74 4.63 -0.66 10.95
N ALA A 75 5.04 0.31 10.12
CA ALA A 75 4.13 1.37 9.70
C ALA A 75 4.40 1.81 8.27
N VAL A 76 3.39 2.47 7.70
CA VAL A 76 3.49 3.21 6.44
C VAL A 76 2.87 4.58 6.65
N VAL A 77 3.62 5.65 6.40
CA VAL A 77 3.10 7.02 6.33
C VAL A 77 2.83 7.36 4.88
N ILE A 78 1.64 7.86 4.59
CA ILE A 78 1.20 8.13 3.22
C ILE A 78 0.69 9.56 3.15
N ASN A 79 1.14 10.33 2.15
CA ASN A 79 0.53 11.60 1.84
C ASN A 79 -0.02 11.65 0.42
N SER A 80 -1.17 12.33 0.24
CA SER A 80 -1.74 12.66 -1.06
C SER A 80 -1.70 14.17 -1.32
N GLY A 81 -1.60 14.55 -2.61
CA GLY A 81 -1.56 15.94 -3.05
C GLY A 81 -0.17 16.43 -3.50
N ASN A 82 0.90 15.77 -3.08
CA ASN A 82 2.28 16.01 -3.51
C ASN A 82 3.01 14.67 -3.63
N ALA A 83 3.70 14.45 -4.73
CA ALA A 83 4.37 13.18 -5.05
C ALA A 83 5.78 13.07 -4.48
N ASN A 84 6.36 14.15 -3.98
CA ASN A 84 7.79 14.23 -3.62
C ASN A 84 8.70 13.63 -4.71
N ALA A 85 8.38 13.90 -5.96
CA ALA A 85 9.11 13.45 -7.15
C ALA A 85 9.73 14.65 -7.86
N ALA A 86 10.87 14.47 -8.53
CA ALA A 86 11.68 15.53 -9.13
C ALA A 86 12.17 16.57 -8.10
N THR A 87 12.42 16.17 -6.87
CA THR A 87 12.78 17.03 -5.73
C THR A 87 14.27 16.92 -5.33
N GLY A 88 15.03 16.06 -6.03
CA GLY A 88 16.45 15.87 -5.81
C GLY A 88 16.80 15.34 -4.41
N LYS A 89 17.98 15.67 -3.92
CA LYS A 89 18.45 15.23 -2.58
C LYS A 89 17.55 15.70 -1.46
N GLN A 90 17.01 16.92 -1.57
CA GLN A 90 16.13 17.45 -0.55
C GLN A 90 14.86 16.62 -0.37
N GLY A 91 14.30 16.05 -1.46
CA GLY A 91 13.14 15.17 -1.36
C GLY A 91 13.42 13.91 -0.56
N ILE A 92 14.64 13.34 -0.64
CA ILE A 92 15.06 12.19 0.15
C ILE A 92 15.18 12.58 1.64
N GLU A 93 15.77 13.73 1.94
CA GLU A 93 15.86 14.24 3.31
C GLU A 93 14.48 14.55 3.90
N ASP A 94 13.57 15.08 3.09
CA ASP A 94 12.18 15.34 3.48
C ASP A 94 11.46 14.02 3.82
N ALA A 95 11.62 12.97 3.01
CA ALA A 95 11.07 11.64 3.28
C ALA A 95 11.66 11.01 4.56
N ARG A 96 12.99 11.08 4.74
CA ARG A 96 13.66 10.63 5.98
C ARG A 96 13.18 11.38 7.22
N THR A 97 12.88 12.67 7.10
CA THR A 97 12.36 13.47 8.21
C THR A 97 10.97 12.96 8.64
N VAL A 98 10.12 12.62 7.67
CA VAL A 98 8.79 12.04 7.93
C VAL A 98 8.91 10.67 8.59
N GLU A 99 9.77 9.79 8.05
CA GLU A 99 10.06 8.47 8.60
C GLU A 99 10.47 8.54 10.08
N ARG A 100 11.54 9.30 10.38
CA ARG A 100 12.09 9.43 11.74
C ARG A 100 11.09 9.99 12.75
N GLU A 101 10.28 10.94 12.34
CA GLU A 101 9.24 11.47 13.24
C GLU A 101 8.18 10.41 13.54
N ALA A 102 7.77 9.63 12.54
CA ALA A 102 6.81 8.55 12.75
C ALA A 102 7.40 7.44 13.65
N GLU A 103 8.64 7.03 13.41
CA GLU A 103 9.37 6.07 14.26
C GLU A 103 9.42 6.54 15.71
N LYS A 104 9.80 7.81 15.93
CA LYS A 104 9.85 8.41 17.26
C LYS A 104 8.50 8.38 17.97
N LEU A 105 7.43 8.75 17.27
CA LEU A 105 6.09 8.80 17.84
C LEU A 105 5.51 7.41 18.14
N LEU A 106 5.88 6.41 17.34
CA LEU A 106 5.45 5.01 17.49
C LEU A 106 6.37 4.20 18.42
N GLY A 107 7.52 4.77 18.85
CA GLY A 107 8.51 4.06 19.66
C GLY A 107 9.20 2.92 18.89
N LEU A 108 9.42 3.10 17.59
CA LEU A 108 10.05 2.12 16.69
C LEU A 108 11.56 2.34 16.57
N GLY A 109 12.24 1.34 16.01
CA GLY A 109 13.65 1.43 15.62
C GLY A 109 13.82 2.13 14.26
N GLU A 110 15.08 2.33 13.86
CA GLU A 110 15.42 2.91 12.55
C GLU A 110 15.03 2.00 11.39
N ASP A 111 14.53 2.61 10.30
CA ASP A 111 14.08 1.94 9.07
C ASP A 111 12.96 0.90 9.32
N GLU A 112 12.00 1.23 10.19
CA GLU A 112 10.79 0.43 10.43
C GLU A 112 9.50 1.09 9.91
N VAL A 113 9.60 2.24 9.21
CA VAL A 113 8.47 2.98 8.65
C VAL A 113 8.69 3.28 7.17
N PHE A 114 7.84 2.76 6.30
CA PHE A 114 7.79 3.16 4.90
C PHE A 114 7.12 4.53 4.75
N VAL A 115 7.54 5.29 3.73
CA VAL A 115 6.98 6.62 3.43
C VAL A 115 6.53 6.68 1.99
N CYS A 116 5.27 6.94 1.74
CA CYS A 116 4.69 7.00 0.41
C CYS A 116 4.08 8.36 0.12
N SER A 117 4.24 8.84 -1.10
CA SER A 117 3.69 10.11 -1.56
C SER A 117 2.99 9.96 -2.89
N THR A 118 1.93 10.72 -3.13
CA THR A 118 1.24 10.76 -4.43
C THR A 118 0.64 12.14 -4.70
N GLY A 119 0.66 12.60 -5.95
CA GLY A 119 0.07 13.87 -6.36
C GLY A 119 0.98 14.66 -7.30
N VAL A 120 1.11 15.95 -7.08
CA VAL A 120 1.85 16.86 -7.97
C VAL A 120 3.35 16.56 -7.95
N ILE A 121 3.94 16.45 -9.15
CA ILE A 121 5.37 16.24 -9.40
C ILE A 121 6.07 17.59 -9.54
N GLY A 122 7.35 17.69 -9.15
CA GLY A 122 8.20 18.88 -9.34
C GLY A 122 7.98 19.99 -8.31
N GLN A 123 7.17 19.74 -7.28
CA GLN A 123 6.98 20.64 -6.16
C GLN A 123 7.57 20.04 -4.89
N ARG A 124 8.25 20.89 -4.10
CA ARG A 124 8.78 20.47 -2.81
C ARG A 124 7.65 19.99 -1.88
N LEU A 125 7.91 18.91 -1.17
CA LEU A 125 6.97 18.38 -0.17
C LEU A 125 6.78 19.41 0.97
N PRO A 126 5.56 19.79 1.33
CA PRO A 126 5.32 20.61 2.52
C PRO A 126 5.44 19.74 3.79
N VAL A 127 6.69 19.42 4.16
CA VAL A 127 7.02 18.47 5.25
C VAL A 127 6.31 18.81 6.55
N ASP A 128 6.25 20.09 6.94
CA ASP A 128 5.59 20.51 8.18
C ASP A 128 4.14 20.07 8.26
N LYS A 129 3.43 20.05 7.12
CA LYS A 129 2.03 19.58 7.07
C LYS A 129 1.94 18.07 7.24
N VAL A 130 2.87 17.31 6.65
CA VAL A 130 2.92 15.85 6.85
C VAL A 130 3.25 15.56 8.32
N LEU A 131 4.23 16.24 8.90
CA LEU A 131 4.58 16.11 10.32
C LEU A 131 3.42 16.48 11.24
N GLN A 132 2.68 17.54 10.93
CA GLN A 132 1.45 17.89 11.66
C GLN A 132 0.45 16.71 11.60
N GLY A 133 0.25 16.12 10.43
CA GLY A 133 -0.68 15.00 10.26
C GLY A 133 -0.31 13.78 11.09
N ILE A 134 0.94 13.33 11.04
CA ILE A 134 1.37 12.17 11.83
C ILE A 134 1.33 12.42 13.33
N ARG A 135 1.62 13.63 13.80
CA ARG A 135 1.50 14.05 15.21
C ARG A 135 0.06 14.04 15.71
N GLU A 136 -0.91 14.26 14.83
CA GLU A 136 -2.34 14.17 15.16
C GLU A 136 -2.84 12.72 15.08
N ILE A 137 -2.41 11.95 14.07
CA ILE A 137 -2.90 10.58 13.83
C ILE A 137 -2.40 9.61 14.89
N ILE A 138 -1.08 9.57 15.10
CA ILE A 138 -0.43 8.50 15.86
C ILE A 138 -0.93 8.44 17.32
N PRO A 139 -1.03 9.54 18.09
CA PRO A 139 -1.46 9.45 19.47
C PRO A 139 -2.96 9.28 19.66
N ALA A 140 -3.79 9.55 18.64
CA ALA A 140 -5.24 9.72 18.90
C ALA A 140 -6.18 9.07 17.88
N LYS A 141 -5.69 8.69 16.69
CA LYS A 141 -6.58 8.27 15.59
C LYS A 141 -6.26 6.90 14.99
N LEU A 142 -5.24 6.21 15.48
CA LEU A 142 -4.97 4.84 15.03
C LEU A 142 -6.04 3.90 15.57
N ALA A 143 -6.90 3.40 14.69
CA ALA A 143 -7.99 2.50 15.05
C ALA A 143 -8.29 1.53 13.89
N LYS A 144 -8.86 0.38 14.23
CA LYS A 144 -9.23 -0.64 13.25
C LYS A 144 -10.35 -0.15 12.32
N GLU A 145 -11.30 0.61 12.84
CA GLU A 145 -12.43 1.18 12.10
C GLU A 145 -12.01 2.27 11.09
N ASN A 146 -10.82 2.83 11.21
CA ASN A 146 -10.35 3.95 10.37
C ASN A 146 -9.66 3.50 9.06
N GLY A 147 -9.66 2.20 8.73
CA GLY A 147 -9.09 1.69 7.48
C GLY A 147 -9.68 2.35 6.25
N SER A 148 -11.00 2.51 6.20
CA SER A 148 -11.71 3.13 5.07
C SER A 148 -11.45 4.65 4.98
N GLU A 149 -11.19 5.34 6.10
CA GLU A 149 -10.76 6.74 6.08
C GLU A 149 -9.35 6.89 5.52
N ALA A 150 -8.45 5.97 5.87
CA ALA A 150 -7.11 5.92 5.28
C ALA A 150 -7.16 5.64 3.77
N ALA A 151 -7.99 4.70 3.31
CA ALA A 151 -8.21 4.45 1.89
C ALA A 151 -8.77 5.69 1.14
N TYR A 152 -9.61 6.49 1.79
CA TYR A 152 -10.08 7.77 1.24
C TYR A 152 -8.96 8.82 1.18
N ALA A 153 -8.11 8.89 2.21
CA ALA A 153 -7.03 9.87 2.30
C ALA A 153 -5.99 9.74 1.19
N ILE A 154 -5.69 8.51 0.76
CA ILE A 154 -4.67 8.25 -0.27
C ILE A 154 -5.12 8.55 -1.71
N MET A 155 -6.42 8.70 -1.96
CA MET A 155 -6.97 9.00 -3.29
C MET A 155 -6.50 10.37 -3.82
N THR A 156 -6.32 10.46 -5.15
CA THR A 156 -5.99 11.72 -5.84
C THR A 156 -7.06 12.09 -6.85
N THR A 157 -7.03 11.50 -8.03
CA THR A 157 -8.04 11.63 -9.10
C THR A 157 -9.08 10.51 -9.05
N ASP A 158 -8.87 9.54 -8.18
CA ASP A 158 -9.80 8.44 -7.95
C ASP A 158 -11.21 8.94 -7.63
N THR A 159 -12.22 8.28 -8.19
CA THR A 159 -13.64 8.62 -7.96
C THR A 159 -14.26 7.75 -6.87
N VAL A 160 -13.70 6.56 -6.63
CA VAL A 160 -14.15 5.60 -5.62
C VAL A 160 -13.00 5.07 -4.78
N ARG A 161 -13.28 4.74 -3.50
CA ARG A 161 -12.34 4.03 -2.65
C ARG A 161 -12.16 2.59 -3.12
N LYS A 162 -10.94 2.09 -3.05
CA LYS A 162 -10.59 0.73 -3.46
C LYS A 162 -10.11 -0.04 -2.25
N GLU A 163 -10.97 -0.93 -1.76
CA GLU A 163 -10.74 -1.75 -0.58
C GLU A 163 -11.30 -3.15 -0.80
N CYS A 164 -10.64 -4.16 -0.31
CA CYS A 164 -11.19 -5.52 -0.22
C CYS A 164 -10.51 -6.33 0.89
N ALA A 165 -11.16 -7.40 1.30
CA ALA A 165 -10.61 -8.36 2.25
C ALA A 165 -11.05 -9.78 1.91
N TYR A 166 -10.20 -10.73 2.30
CA TYR A 166 -10.46 -12.16 2.14
C TYR A 166 -10.05 -12.91 3.40
N GLU A 167 -10.65 -14.08 3.56
CA GLU A 167 -10.34 -15.08 4.58
C GLU A 167 -9.93 -16.38 3.89
N LEU A 168 -8.91 -17.04 4.40
CA LEU A 168 -8.39 -18.31 3.90
C LEU A 168 -8.20 -19.28 5.05
N GLN A 169 -8.78 -20.48 4.92
CA GLN A 169 -8.51 -21.59 5.82
C GLN A 169 -7.26 -22.33 5.34
N LEU A 170 -6.22 -22.32 6.18
CA LEU A 170 -4.98 -23.08 6.02
C LEU A 170 -4.98 -24.33 6.92
N SER A 171 -3.93 -25.13 6.82
CA SER A 171 -3.79 -26.38 7.56
C SER A 171 -3.86 -26.20 9.09
N THR A 172 -3.34 -25.09 9.62
CA THR A 172 -3.22 -24.82 11.06
C THR A 172 -4.17 -23.76 11.58
N GLY A 173 -5.00 -23.17 10.71
CA GLY A 173 -5.97 -22.14 11.12
C GLY A 173 -6.38 -21.20 10.00
N THR A 174 -7.14 -20.19 10.36
CA THR A 174 -7.65 -19.19 9.43
C THR A 174 -6.79 -17.94 9.46
N VAL A 175 -6.46 -17.42 8.27
CA VAL A 175 -5.78 -16.14 8.09
C VAL A 175 -6.68 -15.16 7.34
N LYS A 176 -6.47 -13.87 7.58
CA LYS A 176 -7.11 -12.79 6.84
C LYS A 176 -6.08 -12.00 6.05
N ILE A 177 -6.52 -11.49 4.91
CA ILE A 177 -5.79 -10.54 4.10
C ILE A 177 -6.72 -9.39 3.76
N GLY A 178 -6.20 -8.18 3.81
CA GLY A 178 -6.94 -6.97 3.47
C GLY A 178 -6.11 -6.02 2.63
N ALA A 179 -6.75 -5.19 1.83
CA ALA A 179 -6.04 -4.22 1.01
C ALA A 179 -6.77 -2.89 0.93
N MET A 180 -5.99 -1.83 0.70
CA MET A 180 -6.44 -0.56 0.15
C MET A 180 -5.54 -0.16 -1.01
N ALA A 181 -6.11 0.53 -2.00
CA ALA A 181 -5.38 1.01 -3.16
C ALA A 181 -5.86 2.38 -3.63
N LYS A 182 -4.97 3.09 -4.32
CA LYS A 182 -5.30 4.26 -5.15
C LYS A 182 -4.65 4.10 -6.52
N GLY A 183 -5.33 4.59 -7.52
CA GLY A 183 -4.88 4.65 -8.90
C GLY A 183 -6.07 4.92 -9.81
N SER A 184 -5.91 5.83 -10.77
CA SER A 184 -6.92 6.23 -11.73
C SER A 184 -6.27 6.68 -13.05
N GLY A 185 -5.32 7.62 -13.04
CA GLY A 185 -4.51 8.03 -14.20
C GLY A 185 -3.04 7.68 -14.05
N MET A 186 -2.26 7.83 -15.13
CA MET A 186 -0.85 7.50 -15.26
C MET A 186 -0.61 5.98 -15.07
N ILE A 187 -1.44 5.14 -15.71
CA ILE A 187 -1.42 3.67 -15.55
C ILE A 187 -0.95 3.00 -16.84
N HIS A 188 0.17 2.24 -16.73
CA HIS A 188 0.78 1.47 -17.81
C HIS A 188 1.42 0.17 -17.26
N PRO A 189 1.52 -0.95 -18.01
CA PRO A 189 2.20 -2.16 -17.57
C PRO A 189 3.64 -1.92 -17.04
N ASN A 190 4.13 -2.82 -16.18
CA ASN A 190 5.40 -2.74 -15.45
C ASN A 190 5.46 -1.72 -14.32
N MET A 191 4.48 -1.79 -13.44
CA MET A 191 4.26 -0.90 -12.29
C MET A 191 3.85 0.51 -12.72
N ALA A 192 2.56 0.68 -12.87
CA ALA A 192 1.89 1.91 -13.26
C ALA A 192 1.16 2.55 -12.08
N THR A 193 1.07 3.84 -12.04
CA THR A 193 0.64 4.76 -10.98
C THR A 193 -0.39 4.20 -10.00
N MET A 194 0.10 3.47 -9.03
CA MET A 194 -0.71 2.99 -7.94
C MET A 194 0.09 2.98 -6.63
N LEU A 195 -0.62 3.23 -5.55
CA LEU A 195 -0.16 2.86 -4.23
C LEU A 195 -1.10 1.77 -3.72
N VAL A 196 -0.54 0.62 -3.37
CA VAL A 196 -1.30 -0.53 -2.88
C VAL A 196 -0.69 -1.00 -1.57
N TYR A 197 -1.53 -1.18 -0.58
CA TYR A 197 -1.14 -1.68 0.72
C TYR A 197 -1.94 -2.93 1.00
N VAL A 198 -1.24 -4.05 1.11
CA VAL A 198 -1.80 -5.36 1.44
C VAL A 198 -1.29 -5.75 2.82
N THR A 199 -2.18 -6.16 3.69
CA THR A 199 -1.88 -6.62 5.04
C THR A 199 -2.38 -8.03 5.25
N THR A 200 -1.70 -8.82 6.06
CA THR A 200 -2.18 -10.13 6.49
C THR A 200 -1.72 -10.43 7.92
N ASP A 201 -2.56 -11.13 8.67
CA ASP A 201 -2.23 -11.62 10.00
C ASP A 201 -1.53 -13.00 10.00
N ALA A 202 -1.24 -13.56 8.82
CA ALA A 202 -0.41 -14.73 8.67
C ALA A 202 1.05 -14.48 9.09
N LYS A 203 1.74 -15.51 9.60
CA LYS A 203 3.18 -15.49 9.80
C LYS A 203 3.86 -16.13 8.60
N ALA A 204 4.71 -15.39 7.90
CA ALA A 204 5.38 -15.83 6.69
C ALA A 204 6.84 -15.35 6.63
N ASP A 205 7.67 -16.09 5.89
CA ASP A 205 9.04 -15.68 5.59
C ASP A 205 9.04 -14.52 4.56
N PRO A 206 9.88 -13.48 4.74
CA PRO A 206 9.95 -12.35 3.81
C PRO A 206 10.29 -12.75 2.37
N ALA A 207 11.15 -13.75 2.16
CA ALA A 207 11.53 -14.18 0.82
C ALA A 207 10.38 -14.92 0.12
N ASP A 208 9.59 -15.70 0.85
CA ASP A 208 8.39 -16.33 0.31
C ASP A 208 7.32 -15.29 -0.02
N LEU A 209 7.09 -14.31 0.86
CA LEU A 209 6.18 -13.19 0.59
C LEU A 209 6.60 -12.41 -0.66
N GLN A 210 7.90 -12.14 -0.85
CA GLN A 210 8.39 -11.42 -2.01
C GLN A 210 8.14 -12.19 -3.30
N LYS A 211 8.35 -13.52 -3.31
CA LYS A 211 8.06 -14.37 -4.47
C LYS A 211 6.57 -14.36 -4.81
N MET A 212 5.72 -14.51 -3.78
CA MET A 212 4.25 -14.51 -3.95
C MET A 212 3.77 -13.16 -4.49
N LEU A 213 4.25 -12.06 -3.92
CA LEU A 213 3.87 -10.71 -4.35
C LEU A 213 4.33 -10.43 -5.78
N SER A 214 5.59 -10.71 -6.12
CA SER A 214 6.11 -10.47 -7.46
C SER A 214 5.32 -11.24 -8.53
N ALA A 215 5.06 -12.54 -8.29
CA ALA A 215 4.27 -13.36 -9.19
C ALA A 215 2.80 -12.89 -9.32
N ALA A 216 2.22 -12.37 -8.24
CA ALA A 216 0.87 -11.83 -8.26
C ALA A 216 0.79 -10.50 -9.01
N VAL A 217 1.77 -9.61 -8.82
CA VAL A 217 1.87 -8.32 -9.51
C VAL A 217 2.00 -8.51 -11.03
N ASP A 218 2.83 -9.47 -11.46
CA ASP A 218 3.01 -9.79 -12.88
C ASP A 218 1.71 -10.25 -13.56
N LYS A 219 0.84 -10.95 -12.81
CA LYS A 219 -0.43 -11.47 -13.30
C LYS A 219 -1.65 -10.59 -12.99
N SER A 220 -1.44 -9.40 -12.49
CA SER A 220 -2.51 -8.46 -12.11
C SER A 220 -2.19 -7.04 -12.54
N PHE A 221 -1.50 -6.27 -11.71
CA PHE A 221 -1.22 -4.86 -11.95
C PHE A 221 -0.36 -4.61 -13.19
N ASN A 222 0.62 -5.47 -13.48
CA ASN A 222 1.46 -5.36 -14.68
C ASN A 222 0.69 -5.66 -15.98
N MET A 223 -0.57 -6.08 -15.89
CA MET A 223 -1.46 -6.29 -17.04
C MET A 223 -2.43 -5.13 -17.27
N CYS A 224 -2.42 -4.09 -16.42
CA CYS A 224 -3.34 -2.96 -16.52
C CYS A 224 -2.73 -1.80 -17.31
N THR A 225 -3.56 -1.12 -18.12
CA THR A 225 -3.24 0.16 -18.74
C THR A 225 -4.46 1.06 -18.78
N VAL A 226 -4.27 2.37 -18.63
CA VAL A 226 -5.31 3.39 -18.79
C VAL A 226 -4.89 4.39 -19.86
N ASP A 227 -3.74 5.03 -19.72
CA ASP A 227 -3.27 6.12 -20.55
C ASP A 227 -1.84 5.91 -21.11
N GLY A 228 -1.17 4.83 -20.76
CA GLY A 228 0.16 4.49 -21.25
C GLY A 228 1.32 5.21 -20.58
N ASP A 229 1.08 6.00 -19.52
CA ASP A 229 2.10 6.73 -18.79
C ASP A 229 2.63 5.92 -17.58
N THR A 230 3.96 5.96 -17.34
CA THR A 230 4.60 5.28 -16.21
C THR A 230 4.87 6.26 -15.07
N SER A 231 4.37 5.96 -13.88
CA SER A 231 4.53 6.78 -12.68
C SER A 231 5.93 6.76 -12.09
N THR A 232 6.22 7.80 -11.32
CA THR A 232 7.42 7.93 -10.51
C THR A 232 7.33 7.29 -9.13
N ASN A 233 6.11 6.96 -8.65
CA ASN A 233 5.85 6.65 -7.23
C ASN A 233 5.28 5.26 -6.97
N ASP A 234 5.04 4.43 -7.98
CA ASP A 234 4.36 3.15 -7.80
C ASP A 234 5.01 2.29 -6.74
N SER A 235 4.17 1.84 -5.83
CA SER A 235 4.61 1.00 -4.73
C SER A 235 3.47 0.07 -4.31
N ILE A 236 3.77 -1.21 -4.21
CA ILE A 236 2.87 -2.23 -3.67
C ILE A 236 3.58 -2.87 -2.48
N PHE A 237 2.96 -2.82 -1.31
CA PHE A 237 3.49 -3.43 -0.09
C PHE A 237 2.62 -4.61 0.33
N LEU A 238 3.26 -5.67 0.81
CA LEU A 238 2.63 -6.78 1.51
C LEU A 238 3.27 -6.91 2.89
N LEU A 239 2.47 -6.68 3.94
CA LEU A 239 2.88 -6.67 5.34
C LEU A 239 2.22 -7.86 6.06
N ALA A 240 3.02 -8.74 6.64
CA ALA A 240 2.56 -9.93 7.36
C ALA A 240 3.04 -9.89 8.82
N ASN A 241 2.11 -9.68 9.78
CA ASN A 241 2.45 -9.48 11.18
C ASN A 241 2.35 -10.73 12.08
N GLY A 242 1.80 -11.83 11.58
CA GLY A 242 1.70 -13.09 12.31
C GLY A 242 0.70 -13.09 13.47
N ALA A 243 -0.16 -12.09 13.59
CA ALA A 243 -1.08 -11.94 14.72
C ALA A 243 -2.11 -13.07 14.85
N SER A 244 -2.43 -13.78 13.76
CA SER A 244 -3.31 -14.97 13.79
C SER A 244 -2.68 -16.18 14.48
N GLY A 245 -1.35 -16.19 14.66
CA GLY A 245 -0.61 -17.37 15.10
C GLY A 245 -0.45 -18.47 14.04
N VAL A 246 -1.04 -18.29 12.86
CA VAL A 246 -0.97 -19.26 11.76
C VAL A 246 0.29 -19.01 10.93
N GLU A 247 1.18 -19.99 10.88
CA GLU A 247 2.44 -19.91 10.15
C GLU A 247 2.37 -20.69 8.85
N ILE A 248 2.81 -20.05 7.76
CA ILE A 248 2.84 -20.63 6.41
C ILE A 248 4.12 -21.45 6.27
N LYS A 249 4.03 -22.77 6.41
CA LYS A 249 5.19 -23.69 6.41
C LYS A 249 5.15 -24.71 5.29
N THR A 250 4.00 -25.34 5.07
CA THR A 250 3.89 -26.40 4.09
C THR A 250 3.82 -25.84 2.66
N GLU A 251 4.19 -26.62 1.67
CA GLU A 251 4.10 -26.19 0.27
C GLU A 251 2.64 -25.98 -0.16
N GLU A 252 1.70 -26.72 0.43
CA GLU A 252 0.26 -26.56 0.24
C GLU A 252 -0.20 -25.19 0.80
N ASP A 253 0.22 -24.82 2.01
CA ASP A 253 -0.11 -23.53 2.61
C ASP A 253 0.55 -22.37 1.83
N LYS A 254 1.78 -22.54 1.37
CA LYS A 254 2.48 -21.57 0.51
C LYS A 254 1.73 -21.34 -0.80
N LYS A 255 1.29 -22.41 -1.44
CA LYS A 255 0.50 -22.33 -2.66
C LYS A 255 -0.84 -21.64 -2.41
N ALA A 256 -1.56 -22.03 -1.35
CA ALA A 256 -2.84 -21.43 -1.01
C ALA A 256 -2.70 -19.92 -0.68
N MET A 257 -1.62 -19.54 0.00
CA MET A 257 -1.31 -18.13 0.27
C MET A 257 -0.93 -17.37 -1.01
N ALA A 258 -0.17 -17.97 -1.91
CA ALA A 258 0.14 -17.37 -3.22
C ALA A 258 -1.13 -17.12 -4.04
N ASP A 259 -2.07 -18.08 -4.05
CA ASP A 259 -3.37 -17.95 -4.71
C ASP A 259 -4.21 -16.82 -4.06
N LEU A 260 -4.15 -16.68 -2.73
CA LEU A 260 -4.80 -15.59 -2.00
C LEU A 260 -4.21 -14.22 -2.35
N VAL A 261 -2.87 -14.10 -2.37
CA VAL A 261 -2.17 -12.87 -2.76
C VAL A 261 -2.51 -12.50 -4.21
N LEU A 262 -2.57 -13.49 -5.11
CA LEU A 262 -2.98 -13.25 -6.51
C LEU A 262 -4.44 -12.78 -6.57
N ALA A 263 -5.35 -13.39 -5.83
CA ALA A 263 -6.76 -13.01 -5.83
C ALA A 263 -6.98 -11.56 -5.37
N ILE A 264 -6.32 -11.14 -4.27
CA ILE A 264 -6.47 -9.77 -3.78
C ILE A 264 -5.80 -8.75 -4.72
N CYS A 265 -4.63 -9.06 -5.29
CA CYS A 265 -3.99 -8.21 -6.28
C CYS A 265 -4.85 -8.07 -7.55
N THR A 266 -5.47 -9.14 -8.02
CA THR A 266 -6.37 -9.12 -9.19
C THR A 266 -7.62 -8.28 -8.91
N ASP A 267 -8.27 -8.43 -7.73
CA ASP A 267 -9.43 -7.61 -7.36
C ASP A 267 -9.04 -6.11 -7.30
N MET A 268 -7.91 -5.77 -6.71
CA MET A 268 -7.43 -4.40 -6.64
C MET A 268 -7.07 -3.84 -8.03
N ALA A 269 -6.39 -4.61 -8.88
CA ALA A 269 -6.02 -4.22 -10.23
C ALA A 269 -7.26 -3.92 -11.09
N ARG A 270 -8.29 -4.76 -11.02
CA ARG A 270 -9.57 -4.53 -11.70
C ARG A 270 -10.27 -3.26 -11.20
N ARG A 271 -10.26 -2.99 -9.89
CA ARG A 271 -10.83 -1.75 -9.32
C ARG A 271 -10.08 -0.50 -9.77
N VAL A 272 -8.75 -0.57 -9.87
CA VAL A 272 -7.92 0.51 -10.38
C VAL A 272 -8.24 0.76 -11.85
N ALA A 273 -8.28 -0.26 -12.69
CA ALA A 273 -8.60 -0.13 -14.10
C ALA A 273 -10.04 0.34 -14.35
N SER A 274 -11.01 -0.13 -13.53
CA SER A 274 -12.41 0.30 -13.63
C SER A 274 -12.63 1.77 -13.29
N ASP A 275 -11.78 2.36 -12.45
CA ASP A 275 -11.82 3.78 -12.07
C ASP A 275 -10.79 4.61 -12.87
N GLY A 276 -10.40 4.11 -14.03
CA GLY A 276 -9.45 4.78 -14.93
C GLY A 276 -9.92 6.17 -15.30
N GLU A 277 -9.02 7.16 -15.29
CA GLU A 277 -9.32 8.57 -15.57
C GLU A 277 -9.92 8.72 -16.99
N GLY A 278 -11.17 9.19 -17.07
CA GLY A 278 -11.93 9.29 -18.31
C GLY A 278 -12.53 7.96 -18.82
N ALA A 279 -12.32 6.84 -18.15
CA ALA A 279 -12.87 5.55 -18.57
C ALA A 279 -14.38 5.45 -18.28
N THR A 280 -15.12 4.92 -19.24
CA THR A 280 -16.54 4.60 -19.09
C THR A 280 -16.82 3.10 -18.99
N HIS A 281 -15.85 2.28 -19.37
CA HIS A 281 -15.93 0.82 -19.38
C HIS A 281 -14.61 0.19 -18.96
N LEU A 282 -14.69 -0.95 -18.29
CA LEU A 282 -13.56 -1.86 -18.11
C LEU A 282 -13.58 -2.89 -19.26
N ILE A 283 -12.47 -3.01 -19.97
CA ILE A 283 -12.27 -4.02 -21.01
C ILE A 283 -11.26 -5.04 -20.48
N GLU A 284 -11.62 -6.30 -20.49
CA GLU A 284 -10.74 -7.42 -20.16
C GLU A 284 -10.49 -8.22 -21.43
N VAL A 285 -9.21 -8.41 -21.78
CA VAL A 285 -8.80 -9.16 -22.98
C VAL A 285 -8.05 -10.41 -22.55
N GLU A 286 -8.56 -11.56 -22.93
CA GLU A 286 -7.90 -12.84 -22.72
C GLU A 286 -7.38 -13.36 -24.07
N ALA A 287 -6.09 -13.74 -24.12
CA ALA A 287 -5.49 -14.36 -25.29
C ALA A 287 -5.23 -15.84 -25.03
N TYR A 288 -5.70 -16.68 -25.92
CA TYR A 288 -5.48 -18.13 -25.90
C TYR A 288 -4.57 -18.52 -27.08
N GLY A 289 -3.51 -19.30 -26.82
CA GLY A 289 -2.55 -19.79 -27.80
C GLY A 289 -2.41 -21.30 -27.76
#